data_38ccfa3a04f7ce7335b8cfb1b2d19863
#
_entry.id   38ccfa3a04f7ce7335b8cfb1b2d19863
#
_cell.length_a   1.000
_cell.length_b   1.000
_cell.length_c   1.000
_cell.angle_alpha   90.00
_cell.angle_beta   90.00
_cell.angle_gamma   90.00
#
_symmetry.space_group_name_H-M   'P 1'
#
loop_
_entity.id
_entity.type
_entity.pdbx_description
1 polymer ?
#
loop_
_entity_poly.entity_id
_entity_poly.type
_entity_poly.pdbx_seq_one_letter_code
_entity_poly.pdbx_strand_id
1 'polypeptide(L)'
;MAIYSEINERQESVVDVAKKMLIAARTAPKGKGADNLEMAILTENDIRLLAMEMRKIGEQKEYDIFIRDADNILASADAMVLIGSRIKTLGLKVCSLCGFADCATKDKYPLVPCVYNIGDLGIAVGSAVAVAADSRVDNRIMHTAGIAALNLEIFSSSVKIIWGIPLSASSKNPFFDRKK
;
A
#
# COMPACT_ATOMS: atom_id res chain seq x y z
N MET A 1 -17.32 31.86 19.76
CA MET A 1 -17.61 31.21 18.47
C MET A 1 -16.39 30.40 18.10
N ALA A 2 -16.53 29.09 17.92
CA ALA A 2 -15.43 28.24 17.44
C ALA A 2 -15.45 28.25 15.90
N ILE A 3 -14.37 28.67 15.29
CA ILE A 3 -14.20 28.66 13.82
C ILE A 3 -13.17 27.58 13.52
N TYR A 4 -13.57 26.58 12.76
CA TYR A 4 -12.68 25.54 12.25
C TYR A 4 -12.21 25.96 10.85
N SER A 5 -10.91 26.13 10.68
CA SER A 5 -10.32 26.43 9.35
C SER A 5 -10.09 25.14 8.60
N GLU A 6 -10.63 25.03 7.39
CA GLU A 6 -10.44 23.86 6.53
C GLU A 6 -8.94 23.53 6.32
N ILE A 7 -8.11 24.54 6.16
CA ILE A 7 -6.66 24.36 5.96
C ILE A 7 -6.01 23.63 7.14
N ASN A 8 -6.45 23.93 8.37
CA ASN A 8 -5.88 23.30 9.57
C ASN A 8 -6.41 21.90 9.79
N GLU A 9 -7.67 21.64 9.38
CA GLU A 9 -8.35 20.36 9.57
C GLU A 9 -8.11 19.35 8.43
N ARG A 10 -7.58 19.82 7.30
CA ARG A 10 -7.44 19.02 6.08
C ARG A 10 -6.61 17.75 6.29
N GLN A 11 -5.44 17.89 6.87
CA GLN A 11 -4.54 16.76 7.09
C GLN A 11 -5.17 15.71 8.02
N GLU A 12 -5.80 16.13 9.11
CA GLU A 12 -6.49 15.23 10.02
C GLU A 12 -7.65 14.53 9.33
N SER A 13 -8.42 15.25 8.52
CA SER A 13 -9.52 14.69 7.72
C SER A 13 -9.02 13.63 6.72
N VAL A 14 -7.87 13.83 6.07
CA VAL A 14 -7.27 12.82 5.18
C VAL A 14 -6.81 11.59 5.97
N VAL A 15 -6.24 11.77 7.17
CA VAL A 15 -5.88 10.67 8.06
C VAL A 15 -7.11 9.87 8.50
N ASP A 16 -8.23 10.52 8.75
CA ASP A 16 -9.48 9.83 9.09
C ASP A 16 -10.03 9.01 7.92
N VAL A 17 -9.89 9.49 6.68
CA VAL A 17 -10.16 8.67 5.49
C VAL A 17 -9.22 7.47 5.42
N ALA A 18 -7.92 7.66 5.67
CA ALA A 18 -6.95 6.55 5.72
C ALA A 18 -7.34 5.47 6.75
N LYS A 19 -7.81 5.87 7.93
CA LYS A 19 -8.34 4.92 8.94
C LYS A 19 -9.54 4.11 8.42
N LYS A 20 -10.48 4.75 7.71
CA LYS A 20 -11.62 4.07 7.08
C LYS A 20 -11.16 3.11 5.97
N MET A 21 -10.14 3.49 5.20
CA MET A 21 -9.52 2.62 4.19
C MET A 21 -8.96 1.34 4.80
N LEU A 22 -8.32 1.41 5.99
CA LEU A 22 -7.84 0.20 6.69
C LEU A 22 -9.00 -0.72 7.07
N ILE A 23 -10.14 -0.18 7.51
CA ILE A 23 -11.33 -0.98 7.82
C ILE A 23 -11.84 -1.68 6.56
N ALA A 24 -11.97 -0.95 5.45
CA ALA A 24 -12.43 -1.51 4.17
C ALA A 24 -11.48 -2.61 3.65
N ALA A 25 -10.16 -2.41 3.75
CA ALA A 25 -9.19 -3.42 3.41
C ALA A 25 -9.29 -4.66 4.33
N ARG A 26 -9.52 -4.46 5.64
CA ARG A 26 -9.66 -5.54 6.61
C ARG A 26 -10.88 -6.39 6.34
N THR A 27 -12.03 -5.76 6.06
CA THR A 27 -13.31 -6.43 5.83
C THR A 27 -13.47 -6.97 4.40
N ALA A 28 -12.61 -6.57 3.47
CA ALA A 28 -12.58 -7.11 2.11
C ALA A 28 -12.50 -8.65 2.14
N PRO A 29 -13.24 -9.37 1.29
CA PRO A 29 -13.25 -10.82 1.30
C PRO A 29 -11.88 -11.41 1.00
N LYS A 30 -11.52 -12.49 1.72
CA LYS A 30 -10.26 -13.22 1.56
C LYS A 30 -10.54 -14.71 1.43
N GLY A 31 -9.70 -15.40 0.68
CA GLY A 31 -9.81 -16.85 0.49
C GLY A 31 -9.94 -17.59 1.83
N LYS A 32 -11.00 -18.38 2.03
CA LYS A 32 -11.34 -19.09 3.27
C LYS A 32 -11.44 -18.21 4.52
N GLY A 33 -11.56 -16.89 4.37
CA GLY A 33 -11.50 -15.95 5.50
C GLY A 33 -10.11 -15.85 6.15
N ALA A 34 -9.06 -16.37 5.50
CA ALA A 34 -7.70 -16.34 6.03
C ALA A 34 -7.04 -14.98 5.79
N ASP A 35 -6.96 -14.17 6.84
CA ASP A 35 -6.37 -12.83 6.75
C ASP A 35 -4.85 -12.86 6.94
N ASN A 36 -4.13 -12.69 5.84
CA ASN A 36 -2.68 -12.63 5.80
C ASN A 36 -2.15 -11.18 5.63
N LEU A 37 -2.99 -10.16 5.84
CA LEU A 37 -2.62 -8.78 5.61
C LEU A 37 -2.08 -8.11 6.88
N GLU A 38 -1.05 -7.28 6.71
CA GLU A 38 -0.60 -6.25 7.64
C GLU A 38 -0.79 -4.88 7.00
N MET A 39 -1.21 -3.89 7.79
CA MET A 39 -1.55 -2.57 7.28
C MET A 39 -1.11 -1.49 8.24
N ALA A 40 -0.69 -0.34 7.70
CA ALA A 40 -0.27 0.83 8.47
C ALA A 40 -0.65 2.13 7.76
N ILE A 41 -0.67 3.22 8.51
CA ILE A 41 -0.74 4.58 8.01
C ILE A 41 0.57 5.26 8.41
N LEU A 42 1.23 5.89 7.44
CA LEU A 42 2.36 6.76 7.67
C LEU A 42 1.92 8.21 7.50
N THR A 43 2.51 9.10 8.29
CA THR A 43 2.32 10.55 8.20
C THR A 43 3.65 11.26 8.34
N GLU A 44 3.73 12.52 7.94
CA GLU A 44 4.86 13.42 8.20
C GLU A 44 6.26 12.80 8.01
N ASN A 45 6.99 12.60 9.13
CA ASN A 45 8.36 12.11 9.10
C ASN A 45 8.49 10.68 8.53
N ASP A 46 7.50 9.82 8.75
CA ASP A 46 7.53 8.46 8.23
C ASP A 46 7.38 8.45 6.71
N ILE A 47 6.58 9.36 6.14
CA ILE A 47 6.50 9.56 4.69
C ILE A 47 7.86 10.05 4.15
N ARG A 48 8.53 10.95 4.87
CA ARG A 48 9.87 11.44 4.48
C ARG A 48 10.90 10.32 4.47
N LEU A 49 10.92 9.47 5.50
CA LEU A 49 11.81 8.31 5.57
C LEU A 49 11.55 7.34 4.42
N LEU A 50 10.29 7.06 4.12
CA LEU A 50 9.90 6.23 2.99
C LEU A 50 10.38 6.82 1.66
N ALA A 51 10.20 8.12 1.44
CA ALA A 51 10.64 8.81 0.23
C ALA A 51 12.17 8.82 0.08
N MET A 52 12.90 8.98 1.16
CA MET A 52 14.37 8.88 1.15
C MET A 52 14.83 7.49 0.72
N GLU A 53 14.22 6.42 1.23
CA GLU A 53 14.54 5.05 0.80
C GLU A 53 14.14 4.82 -0.67
N MET A 54 13.00 5.35 -1.12
CA MET A 54 12.62 5.30 -2.54
C MET A 54 13.67 5.97 -3.43
N ARG A 55 14.16 7.16 -3.08
CA ARG A 55 15.22 7.85 -3.84
C ARG A 55 16.49 7.02 -3.89
N LYS A 56 16.94 6.51 -2.75
CA LYS A 56 18.11 5.64 -2.65
C LYS A 56 18.01 4.43 -3.58
N ILE A 57 16.85 3.76 -3.62
CA ILE A 57 16.60 2.65 -4.54
C ILE A 57 16.67 3.13 -5.99
N GLY A 58 16.03 4.26 -6.32
CA GLY A 58 16.05 4.84 -7.66
C GLY A 58 17.45 5.15 -8.17
N GLU A 59 18.27 5.76 -7.33
CA GLU A 59 19.67 6.08 -7.62
C GLU A 59 20.53 4.81 -7.80
N GLN A 60 20.40 3.84 -6.87
CA GLN A 60 21.16 2.59 -6.93
C GLN A 60 20.80 1.68 -8.11
N LYS A 61 19.57 1.77 -8.58
CA LYS A 61 19.04 0.94 -9.68
C LYS A 61 18.93 1.68 -11.01
N GLU A 62 19.33 2.96 -11.05
CA GLU A 62 19.18 3.83 -12.21
C GLU A 62 17.74 3.83 -12.74
N TYR A 63 16.76 3.95 -11.82
CA TYR A 63 15.35 3.82 -12.15
C TYR A 63 14.52 5.02 -11.70
N ASP A 64 14.36 5.99 -12.58
CA ASP A 64 13.76 7.31 -12.35
C ASP A 64 12.32 7.28 -11.79
N ILE A 65 11.59 6.17 -12.00
CA ILE A 65 10.23 6.03 -11.48
C ILE A 65 10.22 6.16 -9.95
N PHE A 66 11.20 5.59 -9.24
CA PHE A 66 11.29 5.67 -7.79
C PHE A 66 11.55 7.10 -7.31
N ILE A 67 12.44 7.82 -8.02
CA ILE A 67 12.78 9.22 -7.70
C ILE A 67 11.57 10.11 -7.92
N ARG A 68 10.91 9.97 -9.07
CA ARG A 68 9.67 10.71 -9.38
C ARG A 68 8.57 10.47 -8.36
N ASP A 69 8.30 9.20 -8.03
CA ASP A 69 7.26 8.84 -7.08
C ASP A 69 7.59 9.35 -5.67
N ALA A 70 8.88 9.34 -5.27
CA ALA A 70 9.35 9.96 -4.03
C ALA A 70 9.10 11.48 -4.02
N ASP A 71 9.42 12.18 -5.12
CA ASP A 71 9.16 13.61 -5.26
C ASP A 71 7.66 13.92 -5.11
N ASN A 72 6.81 13.15 -5.76
CA ASN A 72 5.36 13.34 -5.73
C ASN A 72 4.79 13.17 -4.31
N ILE A 73 5.24 12.16 -3.55
CA ILE A 73 4.75 11.96 -2.18
C ILE A 73 5.28 13.03 -1.22
N LEU A 74 6.55 13.45 -1.35
CA LEU A 74 7.13 14.52 -0.53
C LEU A 74 6.44 15.86 -0.74
N ALA A 75 6.01 16.14 -1.96
CA ALA A 75 5.39 17.40 -2.29
C ALA A 75 3.94 17.51 -1.81
N SER A 76 3.22 16.41 -1.65
CA SER A 76 1.77 16.49 -1.59
C SER A 76 1.04 15.39 -0.81
N ALA A 77 1.74 14.41 -0.24
CA ALA A 77 1.05 13.37 0.51
C ALA A 77 0.79 13.83 1.95
N ASP A 78 -0.49 13.91 2.32
CA ASP A 78 -0.95 14.18 3.69
C ASP A 78 -0.89 12.91 4.56
N ALA A 79 -1.10 11.74 3.94
CA ALA A 79 -0.98 10.42 4.55
C ALA A 79 -0.54 9.38 3.51
N MET A 80 -0.01 8.23 3.98
CA MET A 80 0.32 7.07 3.16
C MET A 80 -0.28 5.83 3.81
N VAL A 81 -1.16 5.13 3.10
CA VAL A 81 -1.64 3.80 3.53
C VAL A 81 -0.72 2.74 2.94
N LEU A 82 -0.21 1.85 3.79
CA LEU A 82 0.51 0.66 3.38
C LEU A 82 -0.34 -0.58 3.63
N ILE A 83 -0.44 -1.46 2.63
CA ILE A 83 -1.11 -2.75 2.76
C ILE A 83 -0.16 -3.81 2.24
N GLY A 84 0.20 -4.75 3.11
CA GLY A 84 1.13 -5.83 2.79
C GLY A 84 0.54 -7.21 3.03
N SER A 85 1.02 -8.22 2.30
CA SER A 85 0.61 -9.60 2.43
C SER A 85 1.79 -10.50 2.81
N ARG A 86 1.53 -11.38 3.79
CA ARG A 86 2.41 -12.50 4.11
C ARG A 86 2.33 -13.52 3.01
N ILE A 87 3.45 -14.21 2.73
CA ILE A 87 3.44 -15.38 1.85
C ILE A 87 3.06 -16.62 2.66
N LYS A 88 1.84 -17.11 2.47
CA LYS A 88 1.31 -18.30 3.12
C LYS A 88 0.34 -19.04 2.22
N THR A 89 0.50 -20.34 2.08
CA THR A 89 -0.45 -21.17 1.31
C THR A 89 -1.83 -21.19 1.96
N LEU A 90 -2.86 -21.20 1.12
CA LEU A 90 -4.25 -21.29 1.58
C LEU A 90 -4.66 -22.72 1.97
N GLY A 91 -3.95 -23.73 1.48
CA GLY A 91 -4.22 -25.13 1.80
C GLY A 91 -5.52 -25.67 1.20
N LEU A 92 -5.81 -25.37 -0.05
CA LEU A 92 -6.95 -25.94 -0.78
C LEU A 92 -6.60 -27.34 -1.27
N LYS A 93 -7.55 -28.28 -1.12
CA LYS A 93 -7.37 -29.68 -1.58
C LYS A 93 -7.25 -29.80 -3.09
N VAL A 94 -7.94 -28.93 -3.84
CA VAL A 94 -7.91 -28.86 -5.30
C VAL A 94 -7.70 -27.41 -5.69
N CYS A 95 -6.53 -27.09 -6.28
CA CYS A 95 -6.20 -25.71 -6.66
C CYS A 95 -5.19 -25.66 -7.83
N SER A 96 -3.88 -25.74 -7.58
CA SER A 96 -2.78 -25.64 -8.57
C SER A 96 -2.70 -24.29 -9.32
N LEU A 97 -3.43 -23.24 -8.89
CA LEU A 97 -3.49 -21.95 -9.58
C LEU A 97 -2.18 -21.14 -9.50
N CYS A 98 -1.29 -21.47 -8.56
CA CYS A 98 0.05 -20.87 -8.46
C CYS A 98 1.12 -21.61 -9.31
N GLY A 99 0.71 -22.60 -10.12
CA GLY A 99 1.59 -23.37 -11.01
C GLY A 99 2.29 -24.56 -10.34
N PHE A 100 2.11 -24.80 -9.04
CA PHE A 100 2.56 -26.00 -8.35
C PHE A 100 1.47 -27.06 -8.32
N ALA A 101 1.87 -28.33 -8.29
CA ALA A 101 0.94 -29.45 -8.24
C ALA A 101 0.01 -29.42 -7.01
N ASP A 102 0.56 -29.01 -5.87
CA ASP A 102 -0.15 -28.87 -4.60
C ASP A 102 0.52 -27.84 -3.67
N CYS A 103 -0.13 -27.53 -2.56
CA CYS A 103 0.37 -26.60 -1.57
C CYS A 103 1.65 -27.08 -0.88
N ALA A 104 1.82 -28.39 -0.66
CA ALA A 104 3.01 -28.95 -0.03
C ALA A 104 4.26 -28.77 -0.92
N THR A 105 4.10 -28.91 -2.23
CA THR A 105 5.15 -28.62 -3.21
C THR A 105 5.48 -27.13 -3.24
N LYS A 106 4.47 -26.25 -3.25
CA LYS A 106 4.67 -24.80 -3.20
C LYS A 106 5.40 -24.36 -1.92
N ASP A 107 5.12 -24.96 -0.76
CA ASP A 107 5.71 -24.57 0.52
C ASP A 107 7.22 -24.83 0.62
N LYS A 108 7.78 -25.66 -0.27
CA LYS A 108 9.23 -25.81 -0.45
C LYS A 108 9.88 -24.55 -1.04
N TYR A 109 9.07 -23.61 -1.55
CA TYR A 109 9.51 -22.34 -2.15
C TYR A 109 8.89 -21.15 -1.37
N PRO A 110 9.42 -20.82 -0.19
CA PRO A 110 8.78 -19.87 0.74
C PRO A 110 8.68 -18.43 0.20
N LEU A 111 9.49 -18.07 -0.80
CA LEU A 111 9.45 -16.75 -1.43
C LEU A 111 8.47 -16.64 -2.60
N VAL A 112 7.92 -17.76 -3.07
CA VAL A 112 6.91 -17.74 -4.13
C VAL A 112 5.53 -17.56 -3.51
N PRO A 113 4.77 -16.52 -3.87
CA PRO A 113 3.46 -16.28 -3.29
C PRO A 113 2.44 -17.34 -3.74
N CYS A 114 1.52 -17.68 -2.85
CA CYS A 114 0.26 -18.32 -3.24
C CYS A 114 -0.57 -17.32 -4.04
N VAL A 115 -1.28 -17.76 -5.07
CA VAL A 115 -2.14 -16.89 -5.89
C VAL A 115 -3.14 -16.10 -5.04
N TYR A 116 -3.65 -16.68 -3.97
CA TYR A 116 -4.58 -16.02 -3.06
C TYR A 116 -3.91 -14.89 -2.25
N ASN A 117 -2.60 -14.93 -1.98
CA ASN A 117 -1.93 -13.82 -1.33
C ASN A 117 -1.99 -12.55 -2.19
N ILE A 118 -1.82 -12.71 -3.50
CA ILE A 118 -1.89 -11.59 -4.46
C ILE A 118 -3.34 -11.17 -4.68
N GLY A 119 -4.25 -12.15 -4.88
CA GLY A 119 -5.67 -11.89 -5.11
C GLY A 119 -6.32 -11.17 -3.93
N ASP A 120 -6.15 -11.69 -2.71
CA ASP A 120 -6.71 -11.13 -1.49
C ASP A 120 -6.13 -9.73 -1.20
N LEU A 121 -4.82 -9.52 -1.45
CA LEU A 121 -4.19 -8.21 -1.36
C LEU A 121 -4.80 -7.23 -2.38
N GLY A 122 -4.98 -7.65 -3.63
CA GLY A 122 -5.59 -6.81 -4.67
C GLY A 122 -7.03 -6.40 -4.34
N ILE A 123 -7.84 -7.32 -3.82
CA ILE A 123 -9.21 -7.05 -3.38
C ILE A 123 -9.20 -6.05 -2.20
N ALA A 124 -8.30 -6.22 -1.23
CA ALA A 124 -8.18 -5.32 -0.09
C ALA A 124 -7.74 -3.91 -0.51
N VAL A 125 -6.75 -3.80 -1.41
CA VAL A 125 -6.29 -2.53 -1.98
C VAL A 125 -7.42 -1.85 -2.76
N GLY A 126 -8.14 -2.59 -3.61
CA GLY A 126 -9.28 -2.07 -4.36
C GLY A 126 -10.38 -1.55 -3.43
N SER A 127 -10.69 -2.28 -2.36
CA SER A 127 -11.66 -1.87 -1.35
C SER A 127 -11.23 -0.59 -0.62
N ALA A 128 -9.94 -0.48 -0.28
CA ALA A 128 -9.38 0.72 0.36
C ALA A 128 -9.47 1.95 -0.54
N VAL A 129 -9.03 1.86 -1.81
CA VAL A 129 -9.05 3.02 -2.71
C VAL A 129 -10.45 3.44 -3.11
N ALA A 130 -11.45 2.54 -3.07
CA ALA A 130 -12.85 2.90 -3.24
C ALA A 130 -13.31 3.89 -2.15
N VAL A 131 -12.93 3.66 -0.88
CA VAL A 131 -13.22 4.58 0.23
C VAL A 131 -12.57 5.95 0.02
N ALA A 132 -11.32 6.00 -0.47
CA ALA A 132 -10.67 7.27 -0.79
C ALA A 132 -11.42 8.00 -1.92
N ALA A 133 -11.83 7.28 -2.97
CA ALA A 133 -12.60 7.85 -4.09
C ALA A 133 -13.96 8.39 -3.63
N ASP A 134 -14.71 7.65 -2.82
CA ASP A 134 -15.98 8.07 -2.24
C ASP A 134 -15.82 9.33 -1.36
N SER A 135 -14.68 9.43 -0.67
CA SER A 135 -14.32 10.57 0.18
C SER A 135 -13.68 11.74 -0.60
N ARG A 136 -13.57 11.66 -1.92
CA ARG A 136 -12.93 12.68 -2.78
C ARG A 136 -11.46 12.93 -2.45
N VAL A 137 -10.76 11.94 -1.90
CA VAL A 137 -9.33 12.02 -1.58
C VAL A 137 -8.53 11.42 -2.74
N ASP A 138 -7.63 12.23 -3.30
CA ASP A 138 -6.73 11.81 -4.37
C ASP A 138 -5.76 10.74 -3.88
N ASN A 139 -5.54 9.73 -4.73
CA ASN A 139 -4.68 8.61 -4.39
C ASN A 139 -4.05 7.97 -5.64
N ARG A 140 -3.05 7.13 -5.42
CA ARG A 140 -2.46 6.27 -6.43
C ARG A 140 -1.85 5.03 -5.76
N ILE A 141 -2.06 3.85 -6.34
CA ILE A 141 -1.39 2.62 -5.89
C ILE A 141 0.04 2.62 -6.45
N MET A 142 1.04 2.55 -5.54
CA MET A 142 2.47 2.60 -5.87
C MET A 142 3.20 1.34 -5.39
N HIS A 143 3.81 0.59 -6.32
CA HIS A 143 4.72 -0.50 -5.98
C HIS A 143 6.06 0.03 -5.45
N THR A 144 6.50 1.20 -5.93
CA THR A 144 7.73 1.87 -5.53
C THR A 144 7.78 2.14 -4.03
N ALA A 145 6.70 2.68 -3.47
CA ALA A 145 6.53 2.87 -2.04
C ALA A 145 6.48 1.53 -1.29
N GLY A 146 5.85 0.50 -1.88
CA GLY A 146 5.80 -0.83 -1.29
C GLY A 146 7.17 -1.50 -1.18
N ILE A 147 8.03 -1.38 -2.19
CA ILE A 147 9.41 -1.90 -2.17
C ILE A 147 10.25 -1.16 -1.12
N ALA A 148 10.13 0.16 -1.03
CA ALA A 148 10.84 0.94 -0.02
C ALA A 148 10.36 0.56 1.41
N ALA A 149 9.07 0.31 1.60
CA ALA A 149 8.51 -0.14 2.87
C ALA A 149 9.03 -1.53 3.29
N LEU A 150 9.31 -2.43 2.34
CA LEU A 150 9.96 -3.73 2.61
C LEU A 150 11.39 -3.53 3.11
N ASN A 151 12.17 -2.64 2.47
CA ASN A 151 13.54 -2.35 2.88
C ASN A 151 13.64 -1.71 4.26
N LEU A 152 12.63 -0.91 4.63
CA LEU A 152 12.53 -0.28 5.95
C LEU A 152 11.94 -1.21 7.03
N GLU A 153 11.60 -2.45 6.68
CA GLU A 153 11.04 -3.46 7.59
C GLU A 153 9.82 -2.96 8.41
N ILE A 154 8.95 -2.16 7.77
CA ILE A 154 7.78 -1.55 8.44
C ILE A 154 6.81 -2.63 8.97
N PHE A 155 6.72 -3.77 8.30
CA PHE A 155 5.90 -4.91 8.70
C PHE A 155 6.74 -6.09 9.15
N SER A 156 6.08 -7.14 9.64
CA SER A 156 6.77 -8.37 10.02
C SER A 156 7.57 -8.97 8.87
N SER A 157 8.63 -9.70 9.17
CA SER A 157 9.52 -10.32 8.18
C SER A 157 8.83 -11.34 7.26
N SER A 158 7.62 -11.78 7.62
CA SER A 158 6.79 -12.68 6.80
C SER A 158 6.02 -11.97 5.69
N VAL A 159 5.87 -10.63 5.76
CA VAL A 159 5.31 -9.82 4.68
C VAL A 159 6.37 -9.66 3.59
N LYS A 160 6.01 -9.97 2.35
CA LYS A 160 6.93 -9.91 1.20
C LYS A 160 6.39 -9.10 0.03
N ILE A 161 5.13 -8.67 0.11
CA ILE A 161 4.49 -7.87 -0.93
C ILE A 161 3.77 -6.73 -0.22
N ILE A 162 4.09 -5.49 -0.60
CA ILE A 162 3.45 -4.29 -0.05
C ILE A 162 3.05 -3.36 -1.21
N TRP A 163 1.88 -2.76 -1.10
CA TRP A 163 1.46 -1.63 -1.90
C TRP A 163 1.34 -0.40 -1.02
N GLY A 164 1.88 0.74 -1.50
CA GLY A 164 1.69 2.04 -0.88
C GLY A 164 0.64 2.85 -1.61
N ILE A 165 -0.17 3.59 -0.86
CA ILE A 165 -1.27 4.40 -1.38
C ILE A 165 -1.16 5.78 -0.73
N PRO A 166 -0.43 6.74 -1.36
CA PRO A 166 -0.41 8.12 -0.89
C PRO A 166 -1.78 8.75 -1.05
N LEU A 167 -2.12 9.63 -0.13
CA LEU A 167 -3.39 10.34 -0.05
C LEU A 167 -3.14 11.85 -0.03
N SER A 168 -3.95 12.60 -0.76
CA SER A 168 -3.90 14.07 -0.80
C SER A 168 -5.28 14.66 -1.03
N ALA A 169 -5.54 15.82 -0.44
CA ALA A 169 -6.73 16.60 -0.69
C ALA A 169 -6.33 17.98 -1.22
N SER A 170 -6.27 18.12 -2.53
CA SER A 170 -5.92 19.36 -3.21
C SER A 170 -6.77 19.56 -4.47
N SER A 171 -6.64 20.73 -5.11
CA SER A 171 -7.37 21.02 -6.37
C SER A 171 -6.88 20.21 -7.59
N LYS A 172 -5.82 19.42 -7.41
CA LYS A 172 -5.19 18.62 -8.46
C LYS A 172 -4.62 17.33 -7.88
N ASN A 173 -4.85 16.18 -8.54
CA ASN A 173 -4.20 14.94 -8.14
C ASN A 173 -2.69 14.99 -8.46
N PRO A 174 -1.81 15.11 -7.46
CA PRO A 174 -0.37 15.32 -7.68
C PRO A 174 0.38 14.04 -8.05
N PHE A 175 -0.18 12.86 -7.75
CA PHE A 175 0.53 11.59 -7.86
C PHE A 175 0.69 11.08 -9.29
N PHE A 176 0.05 11.73 -10.25
CA PHE A 176 0.19 11.46 -11.67
C PHE A 176 1.00 12.51 -12.43
N ASP A 177 1.59 13.48 -11.73
CA ASP A 177 2.42 14.51 -12.36
C ASP A 177 3.67 13.90 -13.01
N ARG A 178 3.99 14.43 -14.19
CA ARG A 178 5.19 14.10 -14.95
C ARG A 178 5.95 15.39 -15.21
N LYS A 179 7.27 15.38 -14.97
CA LYS A 179 8.14 16.45 -15.48
C LYS A 179 8.06 16.40 -17.02
N LYS A 180 7.78 17.54 -17.63
CA LYS A 180 7.84 17.71 -19.09
C LYS A 180 9.28 17.74 -19.54
#